data_160a90b3d2d155026cc9add3850b1ce5
#
_entry.id   160a90b3d2d155026cc9add3850b1ce5
#
_cell.length_a   1.000
_cell.length_b   1.000
_cell.length_c   1.000
_cell.angle_alpha   90.00
_cell.angle_beta   90.00
_cell.angle_gamma   90.00
#
_symmetry.space_group_name_H-M   'P 1'
#
loop_
_entity.id
_entity.type
_entity.pdbx_description
1 polymer ?
#
loop_
_entity_poly.entity_id
_entity_poly.type
_entity_poly.pdbx_seq_one_letter_code
_entity_poly.pdbx_strand_id
1 'polypeptide(L)'
;MNWKDIKISADNTHFLFDEKPIFGKTFIEVLKFHSPALAPVLDNSGAYHIDINGNELYKNRYLRTFGFYCNRASVVENNRWFHINEKGDKVYSASFLWTGNYQENLCTVRNYNNQYFHIDLNGNRIYEDNYVYAGDYKDGIACVKSQDGFYRHIDNKGNFINDKSFLDLGVFHKNFATAKDK
;
A
#
# COMPACT_ATOMS: atom_id res chain seq x y z
N MET A 1 -2.30 -13.70 22.82
CA MET A 1 -2.96 -13.85 21.49
C MET A 1 -1.95 -13.47 20.42
N ASN A 2 -1.76 -14.31 19.39
CA ASN A 2 -0.90 -13.98 18.27
C ASN A 2 -1.76 -13.31 17.18
N TRP A 3 -1.36 -12.14 16.69
CA TRP A 3 -2.13 -11.39 15.69
C TRP A 3 -2.32 -12.15 14.36
N LYS A 4 -1.41 -13.09 14.03
CA LYS A 4 -1.49 -13.92 12.82
C LYS A 4 -2.66 -14.91 12.85
N ASP A 5 -3.15 -15.23 14.05
CA ASP A 5 -4.25 -16.19 14.25
C ASP A 5 -5.61 -15.47 14.32
N ILE A 6 -5.60 -14.11 14.34
CA ILE A 6 -6.83 -13.32 14.31
C ILE A 6 -7.40 -13.34 12.88
N LYS A 7 -8.64 -13.77 12.76
CA LYS A 7 -9.40 -13.80 11.51
C LYS A 7 -10.38 -12.61 11.46
N ILE A 8 -10.86 -12.33 10.26
CA ILE A 8 -11.97 -11.41 10.03
C ILE A 8 -13.24 -12.22 9.89
N SER A 9 -14.37 -11.74 10.43
CA SER A 9 -15.70 -12.32 10.22
C SER A 9 -16.10 -12.32 8.73
N ALA A 10 -17.01 -13.18 8.34
CA ALA A 10 -17.44 -13.32 6.95
C ALA A 10 -18.05 -12.02 6.36
N ASP A 11 -18.64 -11.20 7.20
CA ASP A 11 -19.23 -9.89 6.85
C ASP A 11 -18.24 -8.71 6.98
N ASN A 12 -16.98 -8.98 7.35
CA ASN A 12 -15.92 -8.00 7.58
C ASN A 12 -16.24 -6.94 8.64
N THR A 13 -17.06 -7.25 9.63
CA THR A 13 -17.48 -6.27 10.66
C THR A 13 -16.80 -6.44 12.01
N HIS A 14 -16.14 -7.57 12.27
CA HIS A 14 -15.47 -7.83 13.54
C HIS A 14 -14.32 -8.83 13.40
N PHE A 15 -13.51 -8.91 14.45
CA PHE A 15 -12.39 -9.84 14.53
C PHE A 15 -12.76 -11.09 15.33
N LEU A 16 -12.18 -12.21 14.93
CA LEU A 16 -12.36 -13.52 15.54
C LEU A 16 -11.01 -14.07 16.01
N PHE A 17 -11.00 -14.67 17.20
CA PHE A 17 -9.91 -15.51 17.68
C PHE A 17 -10.51 -16.82 18.22
N ASP A 18 -10.01 -17.96 17.78
CA ASP A 18 -10.60 -19.27 18.06
C ASP A 18 -12.11 -19.31 17.76
N GLU A 19 -12.49 -18.78 16.59
CA GLU A 19 -13.88 -18.67 16.07
C GLU A 19 -14.82 -17.85 16.96
N LYS A 20 -14.31 -17.12 17.96
CA LYS A 20 -15.10 -16.27 18.86
C LYS A 20 -14.83 -14.80 18.60
N PRO A 21 -15.87 -13.94 18.59
CA PRO A 21 -15.67 -12.50 18.49
C PRO A 21 -14.78 -11.96 19.62
N ILE A 22 -13.87 -11.07 19.28
CA ILE A 22 -12.98 -10.38 20.22
C ILE A 22 -13.23 -8.88 20.22
N PHE A 23 -12.70 -8.17 21.22
CA PHE A 23 -12.81 -6.72 21.47
C PHE A 23 -14.22 -6.23 21.85
N GLY A 24 -15.28 -7.07 21.81
CA GLY A 24 -16.64 -6.66 22.17
C GLY A 24 -17.19 -5.48 21.36
N LYS A 25 -16.67 -5.24 20.17
CA LYS A 25 -17.00 -4.10 19.29
C LYS A 25 -17.25 -4.59 17.87
N THR A 26 -18.28 -4.02 17.25
CA THR A 26 -18.59 -4.20 15.82
C THR A 26 -18.25 -2.92 15.07
N PHE A 27 -17.66 -3.07 13.91
CA PHE A 27 -17.24 -2.00 13.01
C PHE A 27 -18.11 -1.98 11.75
N ILE A 28 -18.00 -0.93 10.94
CA ILE A 28 -18.55 -0.88 9.58
C ILE A 28 -17.71 -1.78 8.66
N GLU A 29 -16.38 -1.72 8.81
CA GLU A 29 -15.43 -2.52 8.04
C GLU A 29 -14.16 -2.76 8.86
N VAL A 30 -13.59 -3.96 8.76
CA VAL A 30 -12.27 -4.27 9.30
C VAL A 30 -11.40 -4.89 8.22
N LEU A 31 -10.10 -4.60 8.26
CA LEU A 31 -9.09 -5.27 7.44
C LEU A 31 -8.17 -6.11 8.33
N LYS A 32 -7.44 -7.05 7.71
CA LYS A 32 -6.56 -7.96 8.43
C LYS A 32 -5.50 -7.24 9.24
N PHE A 33 -5.12 -7.85 10.36
CA PHE A 33 -3.90 -7.47 11.06
C PHE A 33 -2.68 -7.69 10.18
N HIS A 34 -1.77 -6.71 10.20
CA HIS A 34 -0.46 -6.77 9.55
C HIS A 34 0.65 -6.52 10.58
N SER A 35 1.88 -6.83 10.23
CA SER A 35 3.04 -6.39 11.01
C SER A 35 3.03 -4.85 11.10
N PRO A 36 3.19 -4.24 12.29
CA PRO A 36 3.58 -4.81 13.59
C PRO A 36 2.39 -5.14 14.52
N ALA A 37 1.42 -5.94 14.08
CA ALA A 37 0.22 -6.31 14.82
C ALA A 37 -0.82 -5.19 14.94
N LEU A 38 -1.02 -4.46 13.85
CA LEU A 38 -1.99 -3.37 13.70
C LEU A 38 -3.04 -3.73 12.64
N ALA A 39 -4.27 -3.30 12.85
CA ALA A 39 -5.35 -3.50 11.90
C ALA A 39 -6.10 -2.19 11.58
N PRO A 40 -6.40 -1.93 10.29
CA PRO A 40 -7.31 -0.88 9.90
C PRO A 40 -8.76 -1.24 10.25
N VAL A 41 -9.50 -0.28 10.77
CA VAL A 41 -10.92 -0.38 11.06
C VAL A 41 -11.66 0.87 10.62
N LEU A 42 -12.94 0.73 10.31
CA LEU A 42 -13.86 1.82 10.00
C LEU A 42 -15.07 1.73 10.92
N ASP A 43 -15.41 2.81 11.60
CA ASP A 43 -16.67 2.96 12.33
C ASP A 43 -17.34 4.30 11.98
N ASN A 44 -18.42 4.66 12.68
CA ASN A 44 -19.14 5.91 12.44
C ASN A 44 -18.31 7.18 12.65
N SER A 45 -17.17 7.08 13.35
CA SER A 45 -16.25 8.20 13.54
C SER A 45 -15.26 8.38 12.41
N GLY A 46 -15.10 7.37 11.52
CA GLY A 46 -14.14 7.32 10.43
C GLY A 46 -13.19 6.12 10.51
N ALA A 47 -12.21 6.09 9.62
CA ALA A 47 -11.21 5.02 9.55
C ALA A 47 -9.98 5.34 10.42
N TYR A 48 -9.48 4.33 11.14
CA TYR A 48 -8.30 4.42 12.01
C TYR A 48 -7.66 3.04 12.20
N HIS A 49 -6.60 2.95 12.98
CA HIS A 49 -5.95 1.68 13.31
C HIS A 49 -6.15 1.32 14.78
N ILE A 50 -6.20 0.02 15.03
CA ILE A 50 -6.21 -0.55 16.38
C ILE A 50 -5.01 -1.49 16.56
N ASP A 51 -4.61 -1.64 17.84
CA ASP A 51 -3.61 -2.64 18.26
C ASP A 51 -4.26 -4.02 18.50
N ILE A 52 -3.43 -5.00 18.89
CA ILE A 52 -3.85 -6.38 19.18
C ILE A 52 -4.80 -6.50 20.39
N ASN A 53 -4.94 -5.46 21.21
CA ASN A 53 -5.86 -5.42 22.35
C ASN A 53 -7.16 -4.68 21.99
N GLY A 54 -7.30 -4.20 20.75
CA GLY A 54 -8.45 -3.43 20.29
C GLY A 54 -8.40 -1.94 20.66
N ASN A 55 -7.26 -1.44 21.16
CA ASN A 55 -7.09 -0.02 21.49
C ASN A 55 -6.81 0.80 20.23
N GLU A 56 -7.36 2.01 20.18
CA GLU A 56 -7.05 2.99 19.13
C GLU A 56 -5.57 3.38 19.18
N LEU A 57 -4.91 3.33 18.03
CA LEU A 57 -3.49 3.68 17.94
C LEU A 57 -3.26 5.20 18.03
N TYR A 58 -4.19 6.00 17.51
CA TYR A 58 -4.18 7.47 17.50
C TYR A 58 -5.62 8.02 17.42
N LYS A 59 -5.79 9.33 17.58
CA LYS A 59 -7.11 9.98 17.57
C LYS A 59 -7.61 10.46 16.21
N ASN A 60 -6.72 10.53 15.22
CA ASN A 60 -7.07 10.97 13.87
C ASN A 60 -8.10 10.02 13.24
N ARG A 61 -8.95 10.57 12.38
CA ARG A 61 -9.96 9.83 11.61
C ARG A 61 -9.84 10.21 10.14
N TYR A 62 -9.88 9.19 9.31
CA TYR A 62 -9.73 9.32 7.86
C TYR A 62 -10.98 8.80 7.15
N LEU A 63 -11.13 9.13 5.87
CA LEU A 63 -12.18 8.54 5.03
C LEU A 63 -11.91 7.04 4.82
N ARG A 64 -10.64 6.67 4.62
CA ARG A 64 -10.14 5.30 4.54
C ARG A 64 -8.72 5.19 5.07
N THR A 65 -8.37 4.00 5.53
CA THR A 65 -6.99 3.64 5.88
C THR A 65 -6.69 2.19 5.51
N PHE A 66 -5.41 1.88 5.31
CA PHE A 66 -4.92 0.57 4.88
C PHE A 66 -3.85 0.06 5.85
N GLY A 67 -3.39 -1.18 5.67
CA GLY A 67 -2.39 -1.78 6.56
C GLY A 67 -1.06 -1.02 6.56
N PHE A 68 -0.31 -1.18 7.67
CA PHE A 68 1.05 -0.67 7.75
C PHE A 68 2.01 -1.57 6.96
N TYR A 69 2.85 -0.95 6.14
CA TYR A 69 3.95 -1.56 5.40
C TYR A 69 5.16 -0.65 5.51
N CYS A 70 6.32 -1.19 5.88
CA CYS A 70 7.54 -0.40 6.15
C CYS A 70 7.26 0.79 7.11
N ASN A 71 6.44 0.56 8.17
CA ASN A 71 6.01 1.56 9.15
C ASN A 71 5.25 2.76 8.56
N ARG A 72 4.58 2.57 7.43
CA ARG A 72 3.75 3.56 6.74
C ARG A 72 2.41 2.95 6.38
N ALA A 73 1.33 3.69 6.61
CA ALA A 73 0.00 3.31 6.17
C ALA A 73 -0.56 4.35 5.21
N SER A 74 -1.13 3.89 4.10
CA SER A 74 -1.87 4.74 3.19
C SER A 74 -3.20 5.16 3.82
N VAL A 75 -3.57 6.42 3.69
CA VAL A 75 -4.84 6.98 4.15
C VAL A 75 -5.46 7.90 3.10
N VAL A 76 -6.77 8.07 3.19
CA VAL A 76 -7.55 8.97 2.32
C VAL A 76 -8.24 10.02 3.18
N GLU A 77 -8.00 11.28 2.87
CA GLU A 77 -8.67 12.43 3.46
C GLU A 77 -9.00 13.46 2.38
N ASN A 78 -10.24 13.94 2.30
CA ASN A 78 -10.67 14.93 1.31
C ASN A 78 -10.30 14.56 -0.15
N ASN A 79 -10.46 13.28 -0.53
CA ASN A 79 -10.07 12.71 -1.83
C ASN A 79 -8.57 12.81 -2.15
N ARG A 80 -7.73 12.99 -1.14
CA ARG A 80 -6.27 13.01 -1.25
C ARG A 80 -5.69 11.81 -0.54
N TRP A 81 -4.74 11.15 -1.17
CA TRP A 81 -4.03 10.03 -0.63
C TRP A 81 -2.65 10.45 -0.15
N PHE A 82 -2.26 9.99 1.02
CA PHE A 82 -0.92 10.20 1.59
C PHE A 82 -0.62 9.10 2.60
N HIS A 83 0.61 9.08 3.13
CA HIS A 83 1.00 8.11 4.14
C HIS A 83 1.13 8.74 5.52
N ILE A 84 0.81 7.95 6.53
CA ILE A 84 0.96 8.28 7.95
C ILE A 84 1.94 7.32 8.63
N ASN A 85 2.49 7.76 9.76
CA ASN A 85 3.22 6.91 10.71
C ASN A 85 2.27 6.28 11.74
N GLU A 86 2.81 5.47 12.66
CA GLU A 86 2.04 4.81 13.73
C GLU A 86 1.44 5.78 14.75
N LYS A 87 1.87 7.05 14.79
CA LYS A 87 1.26 8.10 15.63
C LYS A 87 0.07 8.77 14.94
N GLY A 88 -0.23 8.40 13.70
CA GLY A 88 -1.24 9.07 12.89
C GLY A 88 -0.77 10.36 12.25
N ASP A 89 0.53 10.70 12.31
CA ASP A 89 1.06 11.92 11.70
C ASP A 89 1.35 11.70 10.21
N LYS A 90 1.06 12.70 9.39
CA LYS A 90 1.42 12.73 7.99
C LYS A 90 2.95 12.69 7.83
N VAL A 91 3.48 11.78 7.02
CA VAL A 91 4.92 11.53 6.92
C VAL A 91 5.65 12.59 6.09
N TYR A 92 4.99 13.16 5.08
CA TYR A 92 5.52 14.16 4.15
C TYR A 92 4.42 15.10 3.67
N SER A 93 4.74 16.26 3.12
CA SER A 93 3.76 17.28 2.71
C SER A 93 2.95 16.92 1.47
N ALA A 94 3.51 16.09 0.56
CA ALA A 94 2.86 15.70 -0.68
C ALA A 94 1.55 14.92 -0.45
N SER A 95 0.67 14.99 -1.43
CA SER A 95 -0.51 14.13 -1.55
C SER A 95 -0.73 13.76 -3.01
N PHE A 96 -1.41 12.66 -3.24
CA PHE A 96 -1.55 12.02 -4.54
C PHE A 96 -3.02 11.73 -4.86
N LEU A 97 -3.31 11.40 -6.11
CA LEU A 97 -4.59 10.86 -6.52
C LEU A 97 -4.78 9.43 -6.00
N TRP A 98 -3.68 8.70 -5.86
CA TRP A 98 -3.65 7.35 -5.29
C TRP A 98 -2.25 7.01 -4.78
N THR A 99 -2.17 6.21 -3.71
CA THR A 99 -0.93 5.63 -3.21
C THR A 99 -1.10 4.13 -3.00
N GLY A 100 -0.08 3.36 -3.33
CA GLY A 100 0.05 1.95 -2.96
C GLY A 100 0.51 1.74 -1.52
N ASN A 101 0.87 0.50 -1.21
CA ASN A 101 1.58 0.13 0.00
C ASN A 101 3.10 0.16 -0.26
N TYR A 102 3.88 0.45 0.77
CA TYR A 102 5.33 0.35 0.65
C TYR A 102 5.78 -1.11 0.51
N GLN A 103 6.62 -1.36 -0.48
CA GLN A 103 7.32 -2.63 -0.69
C GLN A 103 8.81 -2.31 -0.85
N GLU A 104 9.66 -3.02 -0.11
CA GLU A 104 11.12 -2.80 -0.17
C GLU A 104 11.54 -1.33 0.06
N ASN A 105 10.79 -0.61 0.95
CA ASN A 105 10.93 0.82 1.27
C ASN A 105 10.59 1.79 0.12
N LEU A 106 10.00 1.32 -0.95
CA LEU A 106 9.52 2.11 -2.08
C LEU A 106 8.02 1.95 -2.24
N CYS A 107 7.36 2.98 -2.75
CA CYS A 107 5.91 2.96 -2.93
C CYS A 107 5.53 3.53 -4.29
N THR A 108 4.65 2.84 -4.98
CA THR A 108 4.01 3.32 -6.19
C THR A 108 2.96 4.37 -5.84
N VAL A 109 2.99 5.51 -6.53
CA VAL A 109 1.99 6.57 -6.39
C VAL A 109 1.49 7.03 -7.75
N ARG A 110 0.28 7.59 -7.79
CA ARG A 110 -0.30 8.22 -8.97
C ARG A 110 -0.59 9.70 -8.69
N ASN A 111 -0.04 10.59 -9.50
CA ASN A 111 -0.28 12.02 -9.40
C ASN A 111 -1.64 12.43 -10.00
N TYR A 112 -2.00 13.71 -9.86
CA TYR A 112 -3.26 14.26 -10.37
C TYR A 112 -3.34 14.35 -11.90
N ASN A 113 -2.24 14.11 -12.62
CA ASN A 113 -2.19 13.95 -14.07
C ASN A 113 -2.33 12.47 -14.53
N ASN A 114 -2.74 11.57 -13.63
CA ASN A 114 -2.85 10.12 -13.87
C ASN A 114 -1.53 9.44 -14.27
N GLN A 115 -0.40 9.98 -13.86
CA GLN A 115 0.91 9.42 -14.11
C GLN A 115 1.44 8.72 -12.86
N TYR A 116 2.06 7.56 -13.06
CA TYR A 116 2.65 6.75 -12.00
C TYR A 116 4.15 6.96 -11.90
N PHE A 117 4.66 6.90 -10.68
CA PHE A 117 6.07 6.89 -10.33
C PHE A 117 6.26 6.30 -8.93
N HIS A 118 7.51 6.15 -8.50
CA HIS A 118 7.82 5.65 -7.17
C HIS A 118 8.40 6.72 -6.26
N ILE A 119 8.13 6.58 -4.97
CA ILE A 119 8.63 7.43 -3.90
C ILE A 119 9.34 6.61 -2.82
N ASP A 120 10.29 7.24 -2.13
CA ASP A 120 10.95 6.71 -0.95
C ASP A 120 10.09 6.88 0.33
N LEU A 121 10.59 6.42 1.47
CA LEU A 121 9.91 6.53 2.78
C LEU A 121 9.68 7.98 3.24
N ASN A 122 10.36 8.97 2.65
CA ASN A 122 10.22 10.39 2.94
C ASN A 122 9.31 11.12 1.94
N GLY A 123 8.74 10.38 0.97
CA GLY A 123 7.89 10.94 -0.07
C GLY A 123 8.64 11.59 -1.23
N ASN A 124 9.96 11.42 -1.32
CA ASN A 124 10.77 11.92 -2.43
C ASN A 124 10.66 10.97 -3.62
N ARG A 125 10.58 11.53 -4.83
CA ARG A 125 10.70 10.74 -6.06
C ARG A 125 12.09 10.10 -6.13
N ILE A 126 12.15 8.85 -6.59
CA ILE A 126 13.42 8.13 -6.74
C ILE A 126 14.02 8.27 -8.15
N TYR A 127 13.26 8.78 -9.13
CA TYR A 127 13.66 9.08 -10.52
C TYR A 127 12.68 10.08 -11.13
N GLU A 128 13.03 10.71 -12.27
CA GLU A 128 12.24 11.78 -12.90
C GLU A 128 11.14 11.25 -13.85
N ASP A 129 11.25 10.04 -14.35
CA ASP A 129 10.32 9.49 -15.33
C ASP A 129 8.91 9.31 -14.77
N ASN A 130 7.92 9.45 -15.66
CA ASN A 130 6.52 9.17 -15.40
C ASN A 130 6.03 8.05 -16.33
N TYR A 131 5.22 7.17 -15.78
CA TYR A 131 4.69 6.00 -16.49
C TYR A 131 3.16 6.04 -16.59
N VAL A 132 2.62 5.33 -17.58
CA VAL A 132 1.17 5.07 -17.70
C VAL A 132 0.70 4.11 -16.60
N TYR A 133 1.61 3.21 -16.17
CA TYR A 133 1.43 2.29 -15.04
C TYR A 133 2.79 2.00 -14.41
N ALA A 134 2.80 1.83 -13.10
CA ALA A 134 3.93 1.29 -12.37
C ALA A 134 3.42 0.30 -11.31
N GLY A 135 4.03 -0.88 -11.27
CA GLY A 135 3.79 -1.90 -10.25
C GLY A 135 4.70 -1.70 -9.03
N ASP A 136 4.45 -2.45 -7.97
CA ASP A 136 5.29 -2.44 -6.78
C ASP A 136 6.66 -3.09 -7.06
N TYR A 137 7.66 -2.68 -6.29
CA TYR A 137 8.97 -3.32 -6.28
C TYR A 137 8.89 -4.72 -5.66
N LYS A 138 9.56 -5.66 -6.29
CA LYS A 138 9.79 -7.00 -5.79
C LYS A 138 11.18 -7.49 -6.25
N ASP A 139 11.99 -7.97 -5.28
CA ASP A 139 13.37 -8.38 -5.52
C ASP A 139 14.20 -7.26 -6.23
N GLY A 140 13.96 -5.99 -5.85
CA GLY A 140 14.64 -4.80 -6.37
C GLY A 140 14.20 -4.34 -7.77
N ILE A 141 13.13 -4.93 -8.34
CA ILE A 141 12.67 -4.67 -9.72
C ILE A 141 11.18 -4.35 -9.71
N ALA A 142 10.78 -3.33 -10.47
CA ALA A 142 9.39 -3.00 -10.72
C ALA A 142 9.04 -3.12 -12.21
N CYS A 143 7.80 -3.50 -12.50
CA CYS A 143 7.24 -3.47 -13.83
C CYS A 143 6.59 -2.11 -14.10
N VAL A 144 6.91 -1.49 -15.23
CA VAL A 144 6.34 -0.21 -15.65
C VAL A 144 5.81 -0.27 -17.07
N LYS A 145 4.78 0.51 -17.37
CA LYS A 145 4.28 0.74 -18.73
C LYS A 145 4.62 2.16 -19.15
N SER A 146 5.45 2.28 -20.18
CA SER A 146 5.87 3.56 -20.74
C SER A 146 4.80 4.18 -21.64
N GLN A 147 5.01 5.44 -22.06
CA GLN A 147 4.09 6.18 -22.94
C GLN A 147 3.96 5.56 -24.34
N ASP A 148 4.93 4.77 -24.77
CA ASP A 148 4.90 3.99 -26.03
C ASP A 148 3.96 2.77 -25.97
N GLY A 149 3.33 2.53 -24.81
CA GLY A 149 2.38 1.45 -24.61
C GLY A 149 3.01 0.10 -24.24
N PHE A 150 4.33 0.01 -24.13
CA PHE A 150 5.03 -1.23 -23.80
C PHE A 150 5.47 -1.30 -22.35
N TYR A 151 5.51 -2.52 -21.84
CA TYR A 151 5.99 -2.82 -20.51
C TYR A 151 7.49 -3.10 -20.50
N ARG A 152 8.16 -2.67 -19.42
CA ARG A 152 9.57 -2.87 -19.13
C ARG A 152 9.77 -3.10 -17.64
N HIS A 153 10.88 -3.70 -17.28
CA HIS A 153 11.34 -3.73 -15.90
C HIS A 153 12.36 -2.62 -15.63
N ILE A 154 12.26 -2.00 -14.46
CA ILE A 154 13.20 -1.00 -13.96
C ILE A 154 13.82 -1.44 -12.65
N ASP A 155 15.07 -1.01 -12.42
CA ASP A 155 15.74 -1.14 -11.13
C ASP A 155 15.26 -0.06 -10.12
N ASN A 156 15.77 -0.10 -8.90
CA ASN A 156 15.42 0.84 -7.83
C ASN A 156 15.96 2.28 -8.04
N LYS A 157 16.67 2.55 -9.14
CA LYS A 157 17.09 3.89 -9.59
C LYS A 157 16.27 4.38 -10.79
N GLY A 158 15.32 3.57 -11.26
CA GLY A 158 14.49 3.88 -12.44
C GLY A 158 15.12 3.51 -13.78
N ASN A 159 16.28 2.85 -13.81
CA ASN A 159 16.90 2.43 -15.05
C ASN A 159 16.25 1.16 -15.60
N PHE A 160 16.04 1.05 -16.92
CA PHE A 160 15.63 -0.19 -17.53
C PHE A 160 16.71 -1.27 -17.31
N ILE A 161 16.29 -2.46 -16.86
CA ILE A 161 17.23 -3.57 -16.61
C ILE A 161 17.78 -4.20 -17.90
N ASN A 162 17.12 -3.96 -19.03
CA ASN A 162 17.55 -4.36 -20.39
C ASN A 162 16.76 -3.56 -21.44
N ASP A 163 17.13 -3.71 -22.72
CA ASP A 163 16.51 -3.01 -23.87
C ASP A 163 15.21 -3.66 -24.36
N LYS A 164 14.75 -4.74 -23.73
CA LYS A 164 13.53 -5.44 -24.15
C LYS A 164 12.27 -4.71 -23.71
N SER A 165 11.24 -4.80 -24.55
CA SER A 165 9.90 -4.27 -24.26
C SER A 165 8.83 -5.27 -24.69
N PHE A 166 7.73 -5.34 -23.93
CA PHE A 166 6.75 -6.41 -24.00
C PHE A 166 5.34 -5.84 -24.15
N LEU A 167 4.42 -6.63 -24.71
CA LEU A 167 2.99 -6.30 -24.74
C LEU A 167 2.35 -6.46 -23.35
N ASP A 168 2.85 -7.42 -22.57
CA ASP A 168 2.47 -7.65 -21.17
C ASP A 168 3.67 -8.18 -20.40
N LEU A 169 3.79 -7.81 -19.12
CA LEU A 169 4.94 -8.16 -18.30
C LEU A 169 4.51 -8.31 -16.83
N GLY A 170 4.76 -9.48 -16.27
CA GLY A 170 4.43 -9.80 -14.89
C GLY A 170 5.42 -9.21 -13.89
N VAL A 171 5.05 -9.35 -12.61
CA VAL A 171 5.94 -9.01 -11.48
C VAL A 171 7.17 -9.89 -11.51
N PHE A 172 8.34 -9.28 -11.33
CA PHE A 172 9.59 -10.01 -11.18
C PHE A 172 9.65 -10.68 -9.81
N HIS A 173 9.94 -11.98 -9.79
CA HIS A 173 10.07 -12.72 -8.54
C HIS A 173 10.99 -13.92 -8.70
N LYS A 174 11.94 -14.10 -7.77
CA LYS A 174 12.90 -15.21 -7.78
C LYS A 174 13.63 -15.37 -9.12
N ASN A 175 14.07 -14.25 -9.70
CA ASN A 175 14.77 -14.15 -11.00
C ASN A 175 13.91 -14.44 -12.23
N PHE A 176 12.59 -14.51 -12.13
CA PHE A 176 11.69 -14.76 -13.25
C PHE A 176 10.54 -13.75 -13.31
N ALA A 177 10.05 -13.53 -14.50
CA ALA A 177 8.79 -12.87 -14.77
C ALA A 177 8.13 -13.50 -16.00
N THR A 178 6.80 -13.50 -16.04
CA THR A 178 6.07 -13.84 -17.26
C THR A 178 6.06 -12.65 -18.20
N ALA A 179 6.20 -12.88 -19.51
CA ALA A 179 6.17 -11.82 -20.51
C ALA A 179 5.39 -12.28 -21.74
N LYS A 180 4.75 -11.33 -22.43
CA LYS A 180 4.16 -11.51 -23.75
C LYS A 180 4.92 -10.64 -24.74
N ASP A 181 5.58 -11.28 -25.70
CA ASP A 181 6.30 -10.61 -26.79
C ASP A 181 5.35 -9.85 -27.72
N LYS A 182 5.94 -8.98 -28.54
CA LYS A 182 5.28 -8.21 -29.60
C LYS A 182 4.77 -9.11 -30.72
#